data_e30e7ac4f2cc8113b7cf7484fd10a545
#
_entry.id   e30e7ac4f2cc8113b7cf7484fd10a545
#
_cell.length_a   1.000
_cell.length_b   1.000
_cell.length_c   1.000
_cell.angle_alpha   90.00
_cell.angle_beta   90.00
_cell.angle_gamma   90.00
#
_symmetry.space_group_name_H-M   'P 1'
#
loop_
_entity.id
_entity.type
_entity.pdbx_description
1 polymer ?
#
loop_
_entity_poly.entity_id
_entity_poly.type
_entity_poly.pdbx_seq_one_letter_code
_entity_poly.pdbx_strand_id
1 'polypeptide(L)'
;RSSSSAASDVYKRQDITLANEEDWSTEYLDAIISVKLVDGVEQAVNHINKYSSQHTETIITENEETANYFLTNVDSAIVMKNASTQFADGGEFGMGAEIGISTGRLHARGPVGANQLTSFKYIVNGDGQIRPN
;
A
#
# COMPACT_ATOMS: atom_id res chain seq x y z
N ARG A 1 18.25 -22.11 -13.53
CA ARG A 1 18.36 -20.92 -14.39
C ARG A 1 17.44 -21.09 -15.59
N SER A 2 16.21 -20.66 -15.48
CA SER A 2 15.33 -20.50 -16.61
C SER A 2 15.09 -19.00 -16.75
N SER A 3 15.98 -18.32 -17.46
CA SER A 3 15.69 -17.01 -18.00
C SER A 3 14.71 -17.22 -19.16
N SER A 4 13.45 -16.82 -19.01
CA SER A 4 12.54 -16.84 -20.14
C SER A 4 13.09 -15.88 -21.20
N SER A 5 13.26 -16.38 -22.41
CA SER A 5 13.79 -15.61 -23.55
C SER A 5 12.97 -14.35 -23.86
N ALA A 6 11.67 -14.35 -23.50
CA ALA A 6 10.77 -13.22 -23.68
C ALA A 6 11.13 -12.02 -22.77
N ALA A 7 11.51 -12.25 -21.52
CA ALA A 7 11.94 -11.17 -20.63
C ALA A 7 13.25 -10.53 -21.11
N SER A 8 14.22 -11.35 -21.59
CA SER A 8 15.48 -10.82 -22.11
C SER A 8 15.33 -10.03 -23.41
N ASP A 9 14.30 -10.29 -24.22
CA ASP A 9 14.05 -9.56 -25.46
C ASP A 9 13.37 -8.20 -25.22
N VAL A 10 12.57 -8.07 -24.19
CA VAL A 10 12.00 -6.77 -23.76
C VAL A 10 13.10 -5.85 -23.23
N TYR A 11 14.03 -6.37 -22.45
CA TYR A 11 15.15 -5.59 -21.90
C TYR A 11 16.17 -5.14 -22.97
N LYS A 12 16.27 -5.82 -24.10
CA LYS A 12 17.21 -5.46 -25.17
C LYS A 12 16.76 -4.30 -26.05
N ARG A 13 15.53 -3.82 -25.91
CA ARG A 13 14.93 -2.81 -26.79
C ARG A 13 14.73 -1.43 -26.12
N GLN A 14 15.09 -1.28 -24.86
CA GLN A 14 14.95 -0.03 -24.13
C GLN A 14 16.30 0.47 -23.63
N ASP A 15 16.54 1.76 -23.72
CA ASP A 15 17.65 2.41 -23.03
C ASP A 15 17.36 2.37 -21.53
N ILE A 16 17.91 1.36 -20.85
CA ILE A 16 17.74 1.19 -19.39
C ILE A 16 18.90 1.90 -18.71
N THR A 17 18.56 2.90 -17.89
CA THR A 17 19.49 3.55 -16.99
C THR A 17 19.61 2.70 -15.72
N LEU A 18 20.85 2.50 -15.24
CA LEU A 18 21.05 1.80 -13.97
C LEU A 18 20.57 2.68 -12.82
N ALA A 19 19.70 2.10 -11.99
CA ALA A 19 19.22 2.77 -10.80
C ALA A 19 20.33 2.89 -9.74
N ASN A 20 20.32 3.98 -9.01
CA ASN A 20 21.15 4.24 -7.83
C ASN A 20 20.31 4.23 -6.55
N GLU A 21 20.90 4.47 -5.39
CA GLU A 21 20.20 4.40 -4.11
C GLU A 21 19.07 5.44 -3.97
N GLU A 22 19.22 6.60 -4.58
CA GLU A 22 18.23 7.69 -4.49
C GLU A 22 16.96 7.39 -5.29
N ASP A 23 17.08 6.59 -6.36
CA ASP A 23 15.96 6.23 -7.23
C ASP A 23 14.86 5.47 -6.49
N TRP A 24 15.23 4.72 -5.43
CA TRP A 24 14.26 3.91 -4.68
C TRP A 24 13.25 4.71 -3.85
N SER A 25 13.56 5.95 -3.56
CA SER A 25 12.67 6.86 -2.81
C SER A 25 12.24 8.07 -3.62
N THR A 26 12.62 8.14 -4.90
CA THR A 26 12.27 9.26 -5.77
C THR A 26 10.90 9.07 -6.39
N GLU A 27 10.06 10.08 -6.26
CA GLU A 27 8.82 10.22 -7.02
C GLU A 27 9.10 11.08 -8.26
N TYR A 28 9.14 10.43 -9.42
CA TYR A 28 9.57 11.09 -10.66
C TYR A 28 8.53 12.03 -11.26
N LEU A 29 7.24 11.85 -10.97
CA LEU A 29 6.12 12.60 -11.57
C LEU A 29 6.16 12.57 -13.12
N ASP A 30 6.66 11.48 -13.69
CA ASP A 30 6.85 11.27 -15.11
C ASP A 30 6.66 9.77 -15.46
N ALA A 31 6.70 9.42 -16.74
CA ALA A 31 6.62 8.04 -17.23
C ALA A 31 7.92 7.27 -16.98
N ILE A 32 8.39 7.28 -15.73
CA ILE A 32 9.62 6.61 -15.26
C ILE A 32 9.25 5.64 -14.14
N ILE A 33 9.84 4.44 -14.17
CA ILE A 33 9.66 3.43 -13.14
C ILE A 33 11.02 2.84 -12.73
N SER A 34 11.27 2.74 -11.44
CA SER A 34 12.41 2.02 -10.87
C SER A 34 12.07 0.54 -10.70
N VAL A 35 12.95 -0.33 -11.18
CA VAL A 35 12.76 -1.79 -11.13
C VAL A 35 13.93 -2.44 -10.41
N LYS A 36 13.64 -3.26 -9.40
CA LYS A 36 14.62 -4.05 -8.66
C LYS A 36 14.27 -5.53 -8.71
N LEU A 37 15.24 -6.36 -9.04
CA LEU A 37 15.13 -7.82 -8.90
C LEU A 37 15.53 -8.21 -7.49
N VAL A 38 14.74 -9.07 -6.87
CA VAL A 38 14.95 -9.55 -5.49
C VAL A 38 14.77 -11.07 -5.41
N ASP A 39 15.38 -11.69 -4.40
CA ASP A 39 15.26 -13.13 -4.14
C ASP A 39 14.10 -13.41 -3.17
N GLY A 40 12.88 -13.40 -3.73
CA GLY A 40 11.68 -13.77 -2.99
C GLY A 40 11.03 -12.62 -2.21
N VAL A 41 9.92 -12.97 -1.55
CA VAL A 41 9.02 -12.01 -0.89
C VAL A 41 9.65 -11.32 0.32
N GLU A 42 10.53 -11.98 1.06
CA GLU A 42 11.19 -11.37 2.22
C GLU A 42 12.06 -10.18 1.82
N GLN A 43 12.85 -10.35 0.75
CA GLN A 43 13.66 -9.24 0.24
C GLN A 43 12.80 -8.13 -0.35
N ALA A 44 11.68 -8.46 -1.01
CA ALA A 44 10.72 -7.48 -1.50
C ALA A 44 10.16 -6.64 -0.33
N VAL A 45 9.66 -7.28 0.72
CA VAL A 45 9.11 -6.63 1.91
C VAL A 45 10.16 -5.74 2.60
N ASN A 46 11.38 -6.23 2.77
CA ASN A 46 12.47 -5.45 3.36
C ASN A 46 12.81 -4.20 2.52
N HIS A 47 12.80 -4.34 1.20
CA HIS A 47 13.02 -3.21 0.30
C HIS A 47 11.89 -2.18 0.39
N ILE A 48 10.63 -2.63 0.32
CA ILE A 48 9.45 -1.77 0.44
C ILE A 48 9.46 -1.03 1.79
N ASN A 49 9.61 -1.74 2.90
CA ASN A 49 9.60 -1.13 4.23
C ASN A 49 10.73 -0.11 4.44
N LYS A 50 11.83 -0.23 3.67
CA LYS A 50 12.95 0.72 3.74
C LYS A 50 12.72 1.98 2.91
N TYR A 51 12.14 1.86 1.72
CA TYR A 51 12.13 2.95 0.73
C TYR A 51 10.75 3.49 0.37
N SER A 52 9.68 2.77 0.69
CA SER A 52 8.32 3.18 0.37
C SER A 52 7.90 4.46 1.10
N SER A 53 7.03 5.22 0.46
CA SER A 53 6.28 6.32 1.09
C SER A 53 5.24 5.83 2.11
N GLN A 54 5.07 4.51 2.26
CA GLN A 54 4.04 3.86 3.10
C GLN A 54 2.61 4.16 2.68
N HIS A 55 2.41 4.50 1.41
CA HIS A 55 1.10 4.84 0.88
C HIS A 55 0.34 3.58 0.46
N THR A 56 0.72 2.96 -0.66
CA THR A 56 -0.02 1.84 -1.26
C THR A 56 0.92 0.84 -1.91
N GLU A 57 0.76 -0.42 -1.55
CA GLU A 57 1.57 -1.51 -2.07
C GLU A 57 0.67 -2.65 -2.55
N THR A 58 1.09 -3.35 -3.59
CA THR A 58 0.37 -4.53 -4.07
C THR A 58 1.32 -5.66 -4.41
N ILE A 59 0.87 -6.88 -4.19
CA ILE A 59 1.52 -8.10 -4.67
C ILE A 59 0.65 -8.79 -5.72
N ILE A 60 1.26 -9.27 -6.78
CA ILE A 60 0.62 -10.11 -7.78
C ILE A 60 1.16 -11.52 -7.62
N THR A 61 0.34 -12.43 -7.13
CA THR A 61 0.75 -13.82 -6.88
C THR A 61 -0.45 -14.75 -6.74
N GLU A 62 -0.29 -16.00 -7.20
CA GLU A 62 -1.21 -17.10 -6.96
C GLU A 62 -0.83 -17.92 -5.69
N ASN A 63 0.35 -17.67 -5.11
CA ASN A 63 0.80 -18.36 -3.91
C ASN A 63 0.25 -17.66 -2.66
N GLU A 64 -0.65 -18.35 -1.94
CA GLU A 64 -1.31 -17.81 -0.75
C GLU A 64 -0.35 -17.56 0.42
N GLU A 65 0.66 -18.39 0.63
CA GLU A 65 1.65 -18.20 1.68
C GLU A 65 2.46 -16.93 1.43
N THR A 66 2.94 -16.75 0.19
CA THR A 66 3.64 -15.55 -0.24
C THR A 66 2.76 -14.30 -0.11
N ALA A 67 1.48 -14.40 -0.51
CA ALA A 67 0.53 -13.30 -0.36
C ALA A 67 0.33 -12.92 1.11
N ASN A 68 0.06 -13.90 1.97
CA ASN A 68 -0.15 -13.67 3.40
C ASN A 68 1.08 -13.06 4.08
N TYR A 69 2.28 -13.54 3.71
CA TYR A 69 3.52 -12.96 4.20
C TYR A 69 3.63 -11.48 3.82
N PHE A 70 3.37 -11.14 2.56
CA PHE A 70 3.41 -9.77 2.06
C PHE A 70 2.39 -8.87 2.78
N LEU A 71 1.12 -9.30 2.81
CA LEU A 71 0.02 -8.54 3.42
C LEU A 71 0.23 -8.28 4.92
N THR A 72 0.94 -9.18 5.61
CA THR A 72 1.19 -9.05 7.05
C THR A 72 2.42 -8.20 7.36
N ASN A 73 3.45 -8.25 6.52
CA ASN A 73 4.76 -7.68 6.85
C ASN A 73 5.06 -6.35 6.12
N VAL A 74 4.28 -5.97 5.13
CA VAL A 74 4.38 -4.63 4.52
C VAL A 74 3.64 -3.63 5.39
N ASP A 75 4.33 -2.58 5.82
CA ASP A 75 3.76 -1.54 6.68
C ASP A 75 3.39 -0.28 5.89
N SER A 76 2.45 -0.42 4.98
CA SER A 76 1.86 0.70 4.23
C SER A 76 0.40 0.91 4.63
N ALA A 77 -0.15 2.09 4.34
CA ALA A 77 -1.52 2.43 4.69
C ALA A 77 -2.53 1.53 3.97
N ILE A 78 -2.21 1.13 2.75
CA ILE A 78 -3.02 0.24 1.92
C ILE A 78 -2.13 -0.86 1.37
N VAL A 79 -2.46 -2.12 1.63
CA VAL A 79 -1.73 -3.28 1.13
C VAL A 79 -2.70 -4.23 0.45
N MET A 80 -2.41 -4.61 -0.78
CA MET A 80 -3.33 -5.34 -1.65
C MET A 80 -2.72 -6.62 -2.20
N LYS A 81 -3.57 -7.56 -2.58
CA LYS A 81 -3.24 -8.74 -3.37
C LYS A 81 -4.02 -8.73 -4.66
N ASN A 82 -3.34 -8.94 -5.79
CA ASN A 82 -3.93 -9.10 -7.12
C ASN A 82 -4.90 -7.97 -7.52
N ALA A 83 -4.62 -6.75 -7.07
CA ALA A 83 -5.39 -5.56 -7.39
C ALA A 83 -4.47 -4.43 -7.87
N SER A 84 -4.98 -3.56 -8.72
CA SER A 84 -4.27 -2.34 -9.10
C SER A 84 -4.18 -1.38 -7.92
N THR A 85 -3.06 -0.69 -7.76
CA THR A 85 -2.90 0.38 -6.77
C THR A 85 -3.88 1.55 -6.98
N GLN A 86 -4.47 1.66 -8.17
CA GLN A 86 -5.55 2.63 -8.45
C GLN A 86 -6.83 2.39 -7.64
N PHE A 87 -7.01 1.20 -7.06
CA PHE A 87 -8.08 0.96 -6.10
C PHE A 87 -7.88 1.64 -4.75
N ALA A 88 -6.73 2.26 -4.52
CA ALA A 88 -6.46 3.07 -3.34
C ALA A 88 -7.21 4.41 -3.41
N ASP A 89 -8.51 4.37 -3.21
CA ASP A 89 -9.43 5.49 -3.31
C ASP A 89 -10.58 5.36 -2.30
N GLY A 90 -10.90 6.43 -1.61
CA GLY A 90 -11.98 6.44 -0.62
C GLY A 90 -13.35 6.17 -1.22
N GLY A 91 -13.59 6.52 -2.48
CA GLY A 91 -14.81 6.19 -3.21
C GLY A 91 -14.92 4.69 -3.45
N GLU A 92 -13.84 4.05 -3.93
CA GLU A 92 -13.77 2.60 -4.14
C GLU A 92 -13.94 1.81 -2.83
N PHE A 93 -13.45 2.34 -1.71
CA PHE A 93 -13.62 1.74 -0.38
C PHE A 93 -14.99 2.02 0.27
N GLY A 94 -15.90 2.70 -0.45
CA GLY A 94 -17.24 2.99 0.05
C GLY A 94 -17.29 4.08 1.11
N MET A 95 -16.29 4.93 1.22
CA MET A 95 -16.20 6.01 2.21
C MET A 95 -16.88 7.30 1.73
N GLY A 96 -17.44 7.31 0.52
CA GLY A 96 -18.19 8.39 -0.09
C GLY A 96 -17.31 9.47 -0.71
N ALA A 97 -16.35 9.97 0.01
CA ALA A 97 -15.40 10.98 -0.47
C ALA A 97 -14.03 10.76 0.17
N GLU A 98 -13.01 11.31 -0.46
CA GLU A 98 -11.64 11.32 0.03
C GLU A 98 -11.07 12.73 -0.03
N ILE A 99 -10.48 13.19 1.06
CA ILE A 99 -9.70 14.44 1.09
C ILE A 99 -8.23 14.14 0.79
N GLY A 100 -7.78 12.95 1.13
CA GLY A 100 -6.45 12.44 0.89
C GLY A 100 -6.24 11.09 1.56
N ILE A 101 -5.02 10.57 1.47
CA ILE A 101 -4.62 9.30 2.08
C ILE A 101 -3.53 9.56 3.11
N SER A 102 -3.79 9.19 4.36
CA SER A 102 -2.84 9.32 5.45
C SER A 102 -1.95 8.09 5.54
N THR A 103 -0.65 8.27 5.51
CA THR A 103 0.34 7.20 5.69
C THR A 103 0.76 7.00 7.14
N GLY A 104 0.44 7.95 8.03
CA GLY A 104 0.76 7.91 9.44
C GLY A 104 0.06 6.78 10.18
N ARG A 105 0.63 6.34 11.31
CA ARG A 105 0.08 5.24 12.14
C ARG A 105 -0.93 5.70 13.19
N LEU A 106 -1.06 6.99 13.39
CA LEU A 106 -2.11 7.55 14.24
C LEU A 106 -3.41 7.66 13.46
N HIS A 107 -4.50 7.92 14.14
CA HIS A 107 -5.79 8.19 13.51
C HIS A 107 -5.73 9.42 12.58
N ALA A 108 -6.22 9.36 11.36
CA ALA A 108 -6.69 8.22 10.61
C ALA A 108 -5.56 7.70 9.70
N ARG A 109 -5.52 6.41 9.37
CA ARG A 109 -4.59 5.82 8.41
C ARG A 109 -5.35 5.29 7.19
N GLY A 110 -4.78 5.43 5.99
CA GLY A 110 -5.45 5.13 4.73
C GLY A 110 -6.32 6.28 4.24
N PRO A 111 -7.33 6.04 3.40
CA PRO A 111 -8.22 7.06 2.89
C PRO A 111 -8.92 7.85 4.01
N VAL A 112 -8.93 9.17 3.88
CA VAL A 112 -9.51 10.10 4.84
C VAL A 112 -10.75 10.75 4.24
N GLY A 113 -11.91 10.34 4.71
CA GLY A 113 -13.21 10.87 4.31
C GLY A 113 -13.89 11.63 5.45
N ALA A 114 -15.20 11.88 5.31
CA ALA A 114 -15.97 12.66 6.28
C ALA A 114 -15.93 12.06 7.68
N ASN A 115 -16.04 10.73 7.80
CA ASN A 115 -16.05 10.05 9.10
C ASN A 115 -14.74 10.20 9.87
N GLN A 116 -13.60 10.25 9.16
CA GLN A 116 -12.28 10.39 9.76
C GLN A 116 -12.02 11.83 10.23
N LEU A 117 -12.71 12.81 9.65
CA LEU A 117 -12.56 14.25 9.96
C LEU A 117 -13.56 14.74 10.99
N THR A 118 -14.48 13.89 11.42
CA THR A 118 -15.51 14.24 12.39
C THR A 118 -15.31 13.50 13.70
N SER A 119 -15.94 13.98 14.75
CA SER A 119 -16.04 13.31 16.03
C SER A 119 -17.51 13.13 16.41
N PHE A 120 -17.76 12.29 17.38
CA PHE A 120 -19.10 12.03 17.89
C PHE A 120 -19.16 12.24 19.41
N LYS A 121 -20.37 12.42 19.92
CA LYS A 121 -20.65 12.40 21.35
C LYS A 121 -21.73 11.36 21.66
N TYR A 122 -21.65 10.77 22.82
CA TYR A 122 -22.73 9.92 23.31
C TYR A 122 -23.79 10.80 23.97
N ILE A 123 -25.07 10.53 23.68
CA ILE A 123 -26.21 11.11 24.34
C ILE A 123 -26.95 9.96 25.02
N VAL A 124 -27.06 10.00 26.32
CA VAL A 124 -27.74 8.97 27.11
C VAL A 124 -28.96 9.60 27.75
N ASN A 125 -30.14 9.10 27.39
CA ASN A 125 -31.39 9.47 28.04
C ASN A 125 -31.79 8.33 29.01
N GLY A 126 -31.77 8.61 30.29
CA GLY A 126 -32.15 7.66 31.32
C GLY A 126 -33.47 8.07 32.01
N ASP A 127 -34.08 7.12 32.67
CA ASP A 127 -35.28 7.31 33.54
C ASP A 127 -35.02 6.86 34.98
N GLY A 128 -33.79 6.98 35.47
CA GLY A 128 -33.41 6.63 36.82
C GLY A 128 -32.65 5.30 36.96
N GLN A 129 -32.16 4.73 35.83
CA GLN A 129 -31.34 3.52 35.91
C GLN A 129 -30.06 3.76 36.72
N ILE A 130 -29.74 2.79 37.56
CA ILE A 130 -28.50 2.73 38.31
C ILE A 130 -27.59 1.65 37.76
N ARG A 131 -26.30 1.81 37.93
CA ARG A 131 -25.34 0.77 37.57
C ARG A 131 -25.53 -0.42 38.52
N PRO A 132 -25.76 -1.64 38.01
CA PRO A 132 -25.80 -2.82 38.88
C PRO A 132 -24.42 -3.07 39.50
N ASN A 133 -24.43 -3.54 40.77
CA ASN A 133 -23.21 -3.92 41.51
C ASN A 133 -22.59 -5.19 40.95
#